data_56c7b857b82278d5c36aadcc8ed03688
#
_entry.id   56c7b857b82278d5c36aadcc8ed03688
#
_cell.length_a   1.000
_cell.length_b   1.000
_cell.length_c   1.000
_cell.angle_alpha   90.00
_cell.angle_beta   90.00
_cell.angle_gamma   90.00
#
_symmetry.space_group_name_H-M   'P 1'
#
loop_
_entity.id
_entity.type
_entity.pdbx_description
1 polymer ?
#
loop_
_entity_poly.entity_id
_entity_poly.type
_entity_poly.pdbx_seq_one_letter_code
_entity_poly.pdbx_strand_id
1 'polypeptide(L)'
;MTKVGRFMRRVLGRIRSGPAPLSRGARSYLASPQWGATATERARVIARVVVAVEPWRACDELAARVQAVLAAQRIEHLAVQPLNTRVTQWAISADDMPCAVEALRTELAGEGYYLTTSRRSVVPRLIEEAGTPDLGSDHTLWLSRFLIDERGRTHTDAESCQLVSWRSGKRGDLVIANKDAVVHQIDDQRPVNVVDSPTWSGVVQPRPAVLSTPDASEISFPVDAVYMWVDDSDPFWRQRREQALDRAQERGESVEAAALAPARYRDRGELRASLRSLEMYAPWIRQIYLVTDQQRPAWLDAGSGRVKVVDHREFFADVDALPCFNSRAIGSQLHRIPGLSEHYLILNDDVLFNKAVSPYDF
;
A
#
# COMPACT_ATOMS: atom_id res chain seq x y z
N MET A 1 -41.12 -11.61 -21.44
CA MET A 1 -39.80 -11.97 -20.91
C MET A 1 -39.38 -10.87 -19.91
N THR A 2 -39.37 -11.18 -18.64
CA THR A 2 -39.19 -10.25 -17.51
C THR A 2 -37.73 -9.76 -17.43
N LYS A 3 -37.53 -8.51 -16.89
CA LYS A 3 -36.21 -7.90 -16.66
C LYS A 3 -35.26 -8.81 -15.87
N VAL A 4 -35.76 -9.68 -15.01
CA VAL A 4 -35.04 -10.67 -14.22
C VAL A 4 -34.43 -11.77 -15.13
N GLY A 5 -35.11 -12.21 -16.17
CA GLY A 5 -34.57 -13.22 -17.11
C GLY A 5 -33.42 -12.69 -17.97
N ARG A 6 -33.35 -11.38 -18.24
CA ARG A 6 -32.24 -10.76 -18.96
C ARG A 6 -31.02 -10.54 -18.02
N PHE A 7 -31.26 -10.21 -16.75
CA PHE A 7 -30.22 -10.10 -15.75
C PHE A 7 -29.54 -11.44 -15.46
N MET A 8 -30.36 -12.50 -15.26
CA MET A 8 -29.86 -13.87 -15.05
C MET A 8 -29.08 -14.41 -16.26
N ARG A 9 -29.50 -14.15 -17.51
CA ARG A 9 -28.70 -14.53 -18.69
C ARG A 9 -27.38 -13.76 -18.81
N ARG A 10 -27.34 -12.50 -18.37
CA ARG A 10 -26.09 -11.70 -18.31
C ARG A 10 -25.14 -12.21 -17.25
N VAL A 11 -25.65 -12.64 -16.10
CA VAL A 11 -24.84 -13.20 -14.99
C VAL A 11 -24.37 -14.62 -15.37
N LEU A 12 -25.24 -15.47 -15.89
CA LEU A 12 -24.91 -16.84 -16.33
C LEU A 12 -24.01 -16.88 -17.56
N GLY A 13 -24.12 -15.91 -18.48
CA GLY A 13 -23.20 -15.76 -19.60
C GLY A 13 -21.79 -15.34 -19.21
N ARG A 14 -21.61 -14.65 -18.05
CA ARG A 14 -20.31 -14.32 -17.50
C ARG A 14 -19.61 -15.47 -16.78
N ILE A 15 -20.36 -16.49 -16.34
CA ILE A 15 -19.81 -17.64 -15.59
C ILE A 15 -19.24 -18.72 -16.53
N ARG A 16 -19.47 -18.65 -17.86
CA ARG A 16 -19.09 -19.70 -18.82
C ARG A 16 -17.81 -19.46 -19.63
N SER A 17 -17.23 -18.30 -19.64
CA SER A 17 -15.91 -18.07 -20.27
C SER A 17 -14.84 -17.94 -19.20
N GLY A 18 -14.00 -18.94 -19.08
CA GLY A 18 -12.77 -18.83 -18.28
C GLY A 18 -11.93 -17.63 -18.76
N PRO A 19 -10.88 -17.23 -17.99
CA PRO A 19 -10.03 -16.10 -18.37
C PRO A 19 -9.46 -16.29 -19.78
N ALA A 20 -9.43 -15.22 -20.58
CA ALA A 20 -8.86 -15.24 -21.92
C ALA A 20 -7.43 -15.81 -21.90
N PRO A 21 -7.04 -16.64 -22.90
CA PRO A 21 -5.72 -17.25 -22.94
C PRO A 21 -4.61 -16.18 -23.12
N LEU A 22 -3.37 -16.54 -22.78
CA LEU A 22 -2.20 -15.72 -23.07
C LEU A 22 -2.13 -15.37 -24.57
N SER A 23 -1.76 -14.10 -24.86
CA SER A 23 -1.43 -13.69 -26.22
C SER A 23 -0.20 -14.46 -26.75
N ARG A 24 0.04 -14.37 -28.07
CA ARG A 24 1.21 -15.02 -28.68
C ARG A 24 2.52 -14.43 -28.16
N GLY A 25 2.59 -13.11 -28.02
CA GLY A 25 3.76 -12.42 -27.46
C GLY A 25 3.96 -12.79 -25.99
N ALA A 26 2.90 -12.80 -25.16
CA ALA A 26 3.00 -13.19 -23.77
C ALA A 26 3.56 -14.62 -23.58
N ARG A 27 3.25 -15.56 -24.48
CA ARG A 27 3.80 -16.93 -24.38
C ARG A 27 5.30 -17.00 -24.58
N SER A 28 5.90 -16.10 -25.39
CA SER A 28 7.34 -16.09 -25.63
C SER A 28 8.16 -15.78 -24.36
N TYR A 29 7.59 -15.02 -23.41
CA TYR A 29 8.24 -14.74 -22.13
C TYR A 29 8.43 -15.99 -21.27
N LEU A 30 7.51 -16.96 -21.36
CA LEU A 30 7.58 -18.19 -20.56
C LEU A 30 8.75 -19.12 -20.90
N ALA A 31 9.52 -18.81 -21.95
CA ALA A 31 10.76 -19.50 -22.24
C ALA A 31 11.89 -19.17 -21.23
N SER A 32 11.76 -18.11 -20.44
CA SER A 32 12.74 -17.70 -19.43
C SER A 32 12.17 -17.91 -18.00
N PRO A 33 12.98 -18.45 -17.07
CA PRO A 33 12.53 -18.75 -15.69
C PRO A 33 12.16 -17.51 -14.86
N GLN A 34 12.54 -16.33 -15.32
CA GLN A 34 12.14 -15.06 -14.67
C GLN A 34 10.69 -14.68 -14.89
N TRP A 35 9.94 -15.47 -15.68
CA TRP A 35 8.54 -15.22 -15.99
C TRP A 35 7.66 -16.41 -15.62
N GLY A 36 6.51 -16.12 -15.05
CA GLY A 36 5.45 -17.07 -14.78
C GLY A 36 4.15 -16.64 -15.41
N ALA A 37 3.16 -17.53 -15.44
CA ALA A 37 1.80 -17.21 -15.85
C ALA A 37 0.89 -17.15 -14.64
N THR A 38 0.03 -16.13 -14.61
CA THR A 38 -1.05 -16.00 -13.63
C THR A 38 -2.36 -15.66 -14.30
N ALA A 39 -3.44 -15.53 -13.55
CA ALA A 39 -4.75 -15.17 -14.06
C ALA A 39 -5.31 -13.97 -13.29
N THR A 40 -5.82 -13.01 -14.03
CA THR A 40 -6.75 -12.01 -13.53
C THR A 40 -8.19 -12.57 -13.68
N GLU A 41 -9.19 -11.85 -13.20
CA GLU A 41 -10.60 -12.24 -13.38
C GLU A 41 -10.99 -12.45 -14.86
N ARG A 42 -10.25 -11.91 -15.81
CA ARG A 42 -10.63 -11.82 -17.24
C ARG A 42 -9.63 -12.41 -18.21
N ALA A 43 -8.34 -12.46 -17.86
CA ALA A 43 -7.31 -12.92 -18.76
C ALA A 43 -6.19 -13.65 -18.02
N ARG A 44 -5.53 -14.56 -18.71
CA ARG A 44 -4.21 -15.04 -18.33
C ARG A 44 -3.18 -13.99 -18.73
N VAL A 45 -2.25 -13.71 -17.81
CA VAL A 45 -1.18 -12.73 -18.01
C VAL A 45 0.15 -13.35 -17.61
N ILE A 46 1.24 -12.83 -18.17
CA ILE A 46 2.58 -13.13 -17.64
C ILE A 46 2.83 -12.27 -16.42
N ALA A 47 3.65 -12.77 -15.51
CA ALA A 47 4.10 -12.05 -14.34
C ALA A 47 5.59 -12.27 -14.14
N ARG A 48 6.30 -11.23 -13.73
CA ARG A 48 7.72 -11.34 -13.39
C ARG A 48 7.88 -12.05 -12.06
N VAL A 49 8.77 -13.03 -12.00
CA VAL A 49 9.12 -13.72 -10.75
C VAL A 49 10.13 -12.87 -9.98
N VAL A 50 9.85 -12.59 -8.73
CA VAL A 50 10.67 -11.74 -7.85
C VAL A 50 10.83 -12.39 -6.47
N VAL A 51 11.92 -12.11 -5.79
CA VAL A 51 12.18 -12.65 -4.44
C VAL A 51 11.18 -12.09 -3.42
N ALA A 52 10.98 -10.78 -3.46
CA ALA A 52 10.04 -10.06 -2.60
C ALA A 52 9.39 -8.91 -3.37
N VAL A 53 8.24 -8.47 -2.92
CA VAL A 53 7.51 -7.34 -3.50
C VAL A 53 7.43 -6.23 -2.47
N GLU A 54 7.96 -5.06 -2.84
CA GLU A 54 7.81 -3.81 -2.11
C GLU A 54 6.92 -2.87 -2.94
N PRO A 55 5.60 -2.90 -2.74
CA PRO A 55 4.66 -2.26 -3.68
C PRO A 55 4.83 -0.74 -3.82
N TRP A 56 5.20 -0.05 -2.74
CA TRP A 56 5.44 1.40 -2.79
C TRP A 56 6.66 1.71 -3.64
N ARG A 57 7.76 1.04 -3.35
CA ARG A 57 9.01 1.20 -4.09
C ARG A 57 8.86 0.84 -5.56
N ALA A 58 8.19 -0.28 -5.86
CA ALA A 58 7.96 -0.71 -7.25
C ALA A 58 7.13 0.31 -8.04
N CYS A 59 6.10 0.90 -7.44
CA CYS A 59 5.33 1.96 -8.07
C CYS A 59 6.16 3.23 -8.30
N ASP A 60 6.99 3.62 -7.34
CA ASP A 60 7.82 4.82 -7.46
C ASP A 60 8.94 4.66 -8.49
N GLU A 61 9.59 3.49 -8.53
CA GLU A 61 10.59 3.18 -9.54
C GLU A 61 9.97 3.23 -10.95
N LEU A 62 8.77 2.68 -11.12
CA LEU A 62 8.06 2.79 -12.39
C LEU A 62 7.68 4.23 -12.72
N ALA A 63 7.15 4.98 -11.75
CA ALA A 63 6.79 6.38 -11.94
C ALA A 63 8.00 7.23 -12.35
N ALA A 64 9.15 7.04 -11.72
CA ALA A 64 10.39 7.73 -12.07
C ALA A 64 10.88 7.37 -13.49
N ARG A 65 10.76 6.12 -13.91
CA ARG A 65 11.08 5.70 -15.30
C ARG A 65 10.14 6.36 -16.29
N VAL A 66 8.83 6.37 -16.02
CA VAL A 66 7.85 7.05 -16.87
C VAL A 66 8.17 8.54 -16.97
N GLN A 67 8.48 9.20 -15.85
CA GLN A 67 8.91 10.59 -15.83
C GLN A 67 10.13 10.84 -16.72
N ALA A 68 11.14 10.00 -16.62
CA ALA A 68 12.35 10.13 -17.44
C ALA A 68 12.05 10.02 -18.94
N VAL A 69 11.16 9.10 -19.33
CA VAL A 69 10.72 8.95 -20.74
C VAL A 69 9.99 10.21 -21.22
N LEU A 70 9.04 10.73 -20.42
CA LEU A 70 8.30 11.94 -20.75
C LEU A 70 9.24 13.16 -20.90
N ALA A 71 10.17 13.31 -19.97
CA ALA A 71 11.18 14.37 -20.01
C ALA A 71 12.09 14.29 -21.24
N ALA A 72 12.57 13.08 -21.59
CA ALA A 72 13.39 12.84 -22.77
C ALA A 72 12.66 13.23 -24.08
N GLN A 73 11.35 13.04 -24.13
CA GLN A 73 10.50 13.45 -25.25
C GLN A 73 10.07 14.92 -25.16
N ARG A 74 10.48 15.64 -24.12
CA ARG A 74 10.07 17.03 -23.84
C ARG A 74 8.54 17.18 -23.69
N ILE A 75 7.88 16.14 -23.22
CA ILE A 75 6.44 16.17 -22.91
C ILE A 75 6.26 16.83 -21.56
N GLU A 76 5.45 17.88 -21.52
CA GLU A 76 5.06 18.53 -20.27
C GLU A 76 4.20 17.58 -19.44
N HIS A 77 4.56 17.38 -18.16
CA HIS A 77 3.90 16.44 -17.28
C HIS A 77 3.88 16.91 -15.83
N LEU A 78 2.80 16.60 -15.13
CA LEU A 78 2.59 16.96 -13.73
C LEU A 78 2.05 15.77 -12.95
N ALA A 79 2.52 15.55 -11.73
CA ALA A 79 1.91 14.60 -10.83
C ALA A 79 0.65 15.20 -10.19
N VAL A 80 -0.51 14.56 -10.41
CA VAL A 80 -1.83 15.12 -10.05
C VAL A 80 -2.61 14.30 -9.02
N GLN A 81 -1.95 13.40 -8.32
CA GLN A 81 -2.52 12.66 -7.19
C GLN A 81 -2.05 13.26 -5.85
N PRO A 82 -2.73 12.96 -4.72
CA PRO A 82 -2.25 13.29 -3.39
C PRO A 82 -0.87 12.68 -3.10
N LEU A 83 -0.08 13.36 -2.28
CA LEU A 83 1.29 12.94 -1.94
C LEU A 83 1.39 11.54 -1.32
N ASN A 84 0.34 11.11 -0.63
CA ASN A 84 0.27 9.85 0.09
C ASN A 84 -0.36 8.70 -0.71
N THR A 85 -0.57 8.87 -2.00
CA THR A 85 -1.01 7.78 -2.87
C THR A 85 0.18 6.97 -3.38
N ARG A 86 0.00 5.66 -3.47
CA ARG A 86 1.01 4.75 -3.98
C ARG A 86 1.21 4.86 -5.50
N VAL A 87 0.11 5.05 -6.23
CA VAL A 87 0.13 5.07 -7.70
C VAL A 87 0.22 6.50 -8.21
N THR A 88 1.32 6.84 -8.84
CA THR A 88 1.50 8.15 -9.48
C THR A 88 0.60 8.29 -10.70
N GLN A 89 -0.07 9.45 -10.79
CA GLN A 89 -0.84 9.88 -11.97
C GLN A 89 -0.08 11.00 -12.65
N TRP A 90 0.51 10.71 -13.80
CA TRP A 90 1.13 11.73 -14.65
C TRP A 90 0.09 12.33 -15.57
N ALA A 91 -0.25 13.58 -15.35
CA ALA A 91 -1.09 14.34 -16.26
C ALA A 91 -0.23 14.89 -17.41
N ILE A 92 -0.66 14.69 -18.63
CA ILE A 92 -0.03 15.15 -19.86
C ILE A 92 -1.09 15.69 -20.82
N SER A 93 -0.70 16.48 -21.82
CA SER A 93 -1.63 16.94 -22.85
C SER A 93 -2.26 15.77 -23.60
N ALA A 94 -3.53 15.87 -23.93
CA ALA A 94 -4.20 14.88 -24.77
C ALA A 94 -3.51 14.71 -26.14
N ASP A 95 -2.94 15.79 -26.67
CA ASP A 95 -2.23 15.79 -27.96
C ASP A 95 -0.88 15.05 -27.89
N ASP A 96 -0.23 15.04 -26.72
CA ASP A 96 1.04 14.37 -26.48
C ASP A 96 0.89 12.88 -26.13
N MET A 97 -0.33 12.43 -25.79
CA MET A 97 -0.58 11.07 -25.36
C MET A 97 -0.09 10.00 -26.34
N PRO A 98 -0.31 10.12 -27.66
CA PRO A 98 0.22 9.15 -28.64
C PRO A 98 1.74 9.06 -28.63
N CYS A 99 2.43 10.21 -28.53
CA CYS A 99 3.88 10.28 -28.47
C CYS A 99 4.40 9.62 -27.18
N ALA A 100 3.77 9.92 -26.06
CA ALA A 100 4.12 9.31 -24.76
C ALA A 100 3.98 7.78 -24.78
N VAL A 101 2.89 7.26 -25.33
CA VAL A 101 2.65 5.81 -25.43
C VAL A 101 3.71 5.14 -26.32
N GLU A 102 4.07 5.75 -27.45
CA GLU A 102 5.07 5.19 -28.35
C GLU A 102 6.47 5.18 -27.72
N ALA A 103 6.83 6.25 -27.03
CA ALA A 103 8.10 6.33 -26.30
C ALA A 103 8.16 5.29 -25.18
N LEU A 104 7.10 5.13 -24.40
CA LEU A 104 7.00 4.11 -23.35
C LEU A 104 7.05 2.68 -23.95
N ARG A 105 6.41 2.46 -25.11
CA ARG A 105 6.47 1.19 -25.80
C ARG A 105 7.91 0.82 -26.17
N THR A 106 8.68 1.78 -26.67
CA THR A 106 10.08 1.58 -27.04
C THR A 106 10.95 1.28 -25.82
N GLU A 107 10.77 2.05 -24.75
CA GLU A 107 11.61 1.94 -23.55
C GLU A 107 11.33 0.69 -22.72
N LEU A 108 10.05 0.27 -22.65
CA LEU A 108 9.60 -0.83 -21.79
C LEU A 108 9.36 -2.15 -22.55
N ALA A 109 9.71 -2.20 -23.84
CA ALA A 109 9.55 -3.41 -24.64
C ALA A 109 10.35 -4.58 -24.06
N GLY A 110 9.73 -5.76 -24.02
CA GLY A 110 10.39 -6.97 -23.49
C GLY A 110 10.43 -7.06 -21.97
N GLU A 111 9.86 -6.10 -21.25
CA GLU A 111 9.83 -6.09 -19.78
C GLU A 111 8.48 -6.54 -19.19
N GLY A 112 7.54 -6.98 -20.02
CA GLY A 112 6.26 -7.55 -19.59
C GLY A 112 5.28 -6.56 -18.99
N TYR A 113 5.35 -5.29 -19.38
CA TYR A 113 4.37 -4.29 -19.00
C TYR A 113 3.10 -4.39 -19.83
N TYR A 114 1.98 -4.09 -19.19
CA TYR A 114 0.66 -4.07 -19.78
C TYR A 114 0.08 -2.66 -19.80
N LEU A 115 -0.58 -2.32 -20.88
CA LEU A 115 -1.41 -1.11 -21.00
C LEU A 115 -2.89 -1.47 -20.92
N THR A 116 -3.66 -0.72 -20.14
CA THR A 116 -5.11 -0.82 -20.07
C THR A 116 -5.75 0.56 -19.95
N THR A 117 -6.95 0.73 -20.51
CA THR A 117 -7.73 1.98 -20.41
C THR A 117 -8.72 1.98 -19.25
N SER A 118 -8.91 0.83 -18.56
CA SER A 118 -9.76 0.69 -17.38
C SER A 118 -9.35 -0.53 -16.59
N ARG A 119 -9.28 -0.39 -15.26
CA ARG A 119 -8.97 -1.50 -14.34
C ARG A 119 -9.94 -2.68 -14.41
N ARG A 120 -11.20 -2.44 -14.77
CA ARG A 120 -12.28 -3.42 -14.56
C ARG A 120 -12.86 -4.05 -15.81
N SER A 121 -12.63 -3.52 -17.00
CA SER A 121 -13.40 -3.92 -18.19
C SER A 121 -12.61 -4.49 -19.36
N VAL A 122 -11.30 -4.34 -19.40
CA VAL A 122 -10.48 -4.64 -20.58
C VAL A 122 -9.50 -5.77 -20.30
N VAL A 123 -9.29 -6.64 -21.29
CA VAL A 123 -8.21 -7.63 -21.27
C VAL A 123 -6.89 -6.87 -21.38
N PRO A 124 -5.95 -7.02 -20.41
CA PRO A 124 -4.66 -6.35 -20.48
C PRO A 124 -3.90 -6.75 -21.74
N ARG A 125 -3.29 -5.79 -22.43
CA ARG A 125 -2.42 -6.04 -23.56
C ARG A 125 -0.99 -5.67 -23.23
N LEU A 126 -0.04 -6.52 -23.60
CA LEU A 126 1.38 -6.17 -23.51
C LEU A 126 1.64 -4.86 -24.26
N ILE A 127 2.49 -4.02 -23.70
CA ILE A 127 2.77 -2.69 -24.24
C ILE A 127 3.25 -2.76 -25.69
N GLU A 128 4.04 -3.77 -26.04
CA GLU A 128 4.50 -4.02 -27.40
C GLU A 128 3.44 -4.52 -28.37
N GLU A 129 2.33 -5.09 -27.85
CA GLU A 129 1.19 -5.55 -28.65
C GLU A 129 0.03 -4.54 -28.68
N ALA A 130 0.08 -3.54 -27.80
CA ALA A 130 -0.94 -2.51 -27.70
C ALA A 130 -0.80 -1.52 -28.85
N GLY A 131 -1.85 -1.34 -29.66
CA GLY A 131 -1.96 -0.18 -30.55
C GLY A 131 -2.07 1.13 -29.75
N THR A 132 -2.18 2.28 -30.44
CA THR A 132 -2.55 3.52 -29.76
C THR A 132 -3.92 3.33 -29.12
N PRO A 133 -4.02 3.33 -27.77
CA PRO A 133 -5.27 3.01 -27.13
C PRO A 133 -6.30 4.13 -27.35
N ASP A 134 -7.53 3.73 -27.66
CA ASP A 134 -8.65 4.65 -27.53
C ASP A 134 -8.90 4.88 -26.04
N LEU A 135 -8.66 6.09 -25.57
CA LEU A 135 -8.78 6.45 -24.15
C LEU A 135 -10.22 6.44 -23.63
N GLY A 136 -11.21 6.34 -24.53
CA GLY A 136 -12.62 6.36 -24.18
C GLY A 136 -13.02 7.57 -23.34
N SER A 137 -14.02 7.41 -22.48
CA SER A 137 -14.52 8.47 -21.60
C SER A 137 -13.63 8.77 -20.40
N ASP A 138 -12.76 7.86 -20.02
CA ASP A 138 -12.00 7.94 -18.76
C ASP A 138 -10.64 8.61 -18.94
N HIS A 139 -10.21 8.82 -20.18
CA HIS A 139 -8.97 9.53 -20.55
C HIS A 139 -7.73 9.11 -19.72
N THR A 140 -7.71 7.86 -19.23
CA THR A 140 -6.68 7.31 -18.35
C THR A 140 -6.10 6.05 -18.95
N LEU A 141 -4.78 5.98 -18.97
CA LEU A 141 -4.02 4.77 -19.26
C LEU A 141 -3.39 4.25 -17.97
N TRP A 142 -3.54 2.95 -17.78
CA TRP A 142 -2.84 2.21 -16.73
C TRP A 142 -1.67 1.48 -17.34
N LEU A 143 -0.49 1.76 -16.85
CA LEU A 143 0.72 0.99 -17.08
C LEU A 143 0.97 0.14 -15.86
N SER A 144 1.05 -1.17 -16.02
CA SER A 144 1.27 -2.08 -14.89
C SER A 144 2.05 -3.32 -15.30
N ARG A 145 2.75 -3.92 -14.34
CA ARG A 145 3.37 -5.23 -14.47
C ARG A 145 2.90 -6.13 -13.34
N PHE A 146 2.57 -7.37 -13.68
CA PHE A 146 2.19 -8.38 -12.70
C PHE A 146 3.45 -9.02 -12.12
N LEU A 147 3.45 -9.27 -10.81
CA LEU A 147 4.55 -9.88 -10.10
C LEU A 147 4.10 -11.18 -9.42
N ILE A 148 4.99 -12.17 -9.37
CA ILE A 148 4.82 -13.39 -8.59
C ILE A 148 6.01 -13.50 -7.64
N ASP A 149 5.77 -13.64 -6.33
CA ASP A 149 6.83 -13.85 -5.37
C ASP A 149 7.27 -15.33 -5.32
N GLU A 150 8.39 -15.61 -4.64
CA GLU A 150 8.93 -16.96 -4.49
C GLU A 150 7.95 -17.95 -3.83
N ARG A 151 6.92 -17.47 -3.17
CA ARG A 151 5.85 -18.27 -2.58
C ARG A 151 4.68 -18.53 -3.54
N GLY A 152 4.80 -18.07 -4.79
CA GLY A 152 3.77 -18.21 -5.81
C GLY A 152 2.58 -17.26 -5.66
N ARG A 153 2.67 -16.24 -4.80
CA ARG A 153 1.59 -15.25 -4.64
C ARG A 153 1.68 -14.21 -5.75
N THR A 154 0.54 -13.93 -6.36
CA THR A 154 0.42 -12.91 -7.41
C THR A 154 0.10 -11.55 -6.83
N HIS A 155 0.82 -10.54 -7.28
CA HIS A 155 0.66 -9.14 -6.93
C HIS A 155 0.26 -8.35 -8.18
N THR A 156 -1.04 -8.06 -8.30
CA THR A 156 -1.61 -7.45 -9.51
C THR A 156 -1.42 -5.93 -9.59
N ASP A 157 -1.26 -5.28 -8.45
CA ASP A 157 -1.21 -3.83 -8.32
C ASP A 157 0.10 -3.31 -7.72
N ALA A 158 1.08 -4.21 -7.53
CA ALA A 158 2.31 -3.86 -6.84
C ALA A 158 3.22 -2.93 -7.64
N GLU A 159 3.11 -2.94 -8.96
CA GLU A 159 3.87 -2.07 -9.86
C GLU A 159 2.92 -1.46 -10.87
N SER A 160 2.54 -0.21 -10.64
CA SER A 160 1.54 0.50 -11.45
C SER A 160 1.84 2.00 -11.51
N CYS A 161 1.54 2.60 -12.67
CA CYS A 161 1.57 4.02 -12.91
C CYS A 161 0.41 4.40 -13.84
N GLN A 162 -0.07 5.62 -13.77
CA GLN A 162 -1.14 6.12 -14.62
C GLN A 162 -0.68 7.30 -15.46
N LEU A 163 -1.18 7.36 -16.68
CA LEU A 163 -1.16 8.54 -17.53
C LEU A 163 -2.59 9.04 -17.66
N VAL A 164 -2.83 10.30 -17.33
CA VAL A 164 -4.13 10.94 -17.47
C VAL A 164 -4.03 12.11 -18.42
N SER A 165 -5.01 12.33 -19.27
CA SER A 165 -4.96 13.46 -20.18
C SER A 165 -5.57 14.72 -19.58
N TRP A 166 -4.94 15.86 -19.82
CA TRP A 166 -5.58 17.16 -19.61
C TRP A 166 -5.98 17.80 -20.95
N ARG A 167 -6.85 18.78 -20.87
CA ARG A 167 -7.21 19.70 -21.95
C ARG A 167 -7.20 21.12 -21.42
N SER A 168 -6.87 22.06 -22.29
CA SER A 168 -7.12 23.46 -21.98
C SER A 168 -8.62 23.73 -21.92
N GLY A 169 -9.09 24.25 -20.79
CA GLY A 169 -10.47 24.68 -20.63
C GLY A 169 -10.75 26.03 -21.34
N LYS A 170 -12.01 26.46 -21.31
CA LYS A 170 -12.45 27.68 -21.98
C LYS A 170 -11.83 28.97 -21.43
N ARG A 171 -11.28 28.93 -20.23
CA ARG A 171 -10.67 30.06 -19.51
C ARG A 171 -9.15 29.95 -19.40
N GLY A 172 -8.51 29.01 -20.11
CA GLY A 172 -7.09 28.70 -19.98
C GLY A 172 -6.74 27.74 -18.87
N ASP A 173 -7.73 27.28 -18.11
CA ASP A 173 -7.58 26.29 -17.06
C ASP A 173 -7.20 24.90 -17.62
N LEU A 174 -6.46 24.12 -16.82
CA LEU A 174 -6.20 22.72 -17.13
C LEU A 174 -7.34 21.85 -16.57
N VAL A 175 -8.02 21.17 -17.46
CA VAL A 175 -9.12 20.25 -17.08
C VAL A 175 -8.67 18.81 -17.25
N ILE A 176 -8.63 18.07 -16.16
CA ILE A 176 -8.33 16.65 -16.14
C ILE A 176 -9.63 15.85 -16.31
N ALA A 177 -9.72 15.08 -17.38
CA ALA A 177 -10.96 14.41 -17.76
C ALA A 177 -11.25 13.12 -16.96
N ASN A 178 -10.39 12.70 -16.05
CA ASN A 178 -10.57 11.50 -15.25
C ASN A 178 -11.59 11.73 -14.12
N LYS A 179 -12.63 10.89 -14.05
CA LYS A 179 -13.66 10.94 -13.00
C LYS A 179 -13.13 10.63 -11.60
N ASP A 180 -12.06 9.86 -11.53
CA ASP A 180 -11.41 9.43 -10.28
C ASP A 180 -10.22 10.35 -9.92
N ALA A 181 -9.99 11.42 -10.69
CA ALA A 181 -8.96 12.38 -10.37
C ALA A 181 -9.38 13.21 -9.14
N VAL A 182 -8.48 13.33 -8.18
CA VAL A 182 -8.69 14.18 -6.98
C VAL A 182 -8.81 15.65 -7.39
N VAL A 183 -8.12 16.03 -8.46
CA VAL A 183 -8.19 17.36 -9.05
C VAL A 183 -8.74 17.27 -10.46
N HIS A 184 -9.94 17.80 -10.66
CA HIS A 184 -10.58 17.85 -11.97
C HIS A 184 -10.25 19.10 -12.77
N GLN A 185 -9.91 20.19 -12.11
CA GLN A 185 -9.65 21.48 -12.73
C GLN A 185 -8.61 22.24 -11.91
N ILE A 186 -7.59 22.73 -12.60
CA ILE A 186 -6.62 23.66 -12.03
C ILE A 186 -6.92 25.02 -12.64
N ASP A 187 -7.40 25.97 -11.84
CA ASP A 187 -7.77 27.31 -12.27
C ASP A 187 -6.52 28.08 -12.70
N ASP A 188 -6.49 28.53 -13.96
CA ASP A 188 -5.31 29.08 -14.62
C ASP A 188 -5.41 30.58 -14.90
N GLN A 189 -6.03 31.31 -14.04
CA GLN A 189 -5.77 32.77 -14.03
C GLN A 189 -4.38 33.13 -13.47
N ARG A 190 -3.62 32.09 -13.00
CA ARG A 190 -2.24 32.21 -12.58
C ARG A 190 -1.46 31.09 -13.24
N PRO A 191 -0.22 31.35 -13.72
CA PRO A 191 0.62 30.27 -14.23
C PRO A 191 0.68 29.15 -13.19
N VAL A 192 0.45 27.90 -13.62
CA VAL A 192 0.51 26.74 -12.72
C VAL A 192 1.87 26.77 -12.07
N ASN A 193 1.89 27.17 -10.81
CA ASN A 193 3.14 27.18 -10.07
C ASN A 193 3.52 25.74 -9.77
N VAL A 194 4.57 25.24 -10.42
CA VAL A 194 5.06 23.88 -10.28
C VAL A 194 6.18 23.88 -9.26
N VAL A 195 6.10 22.97 -8.30
CA VAL A 195 7.13 22.76 -7.30
C VAL A 195 7.53 21.28 -7.26
N ASP A 196 8.77 21.03 -6.97
CA ASP A 196 9.25 19.68 -6.73
C ASP A 196 8.86 19.23 -5.32
N SER A 197 8.09 18.16 -5.23
CA SER A 197 7.58 17.64 -3.96
C SER A 197 7.94 16.18 -3.78
N PRO A 198 8.45 15.77 -2.61
CA PRO A 198 8.72 14.37 -2.32
C PRO A 198 7.42 13.58 -2.10
N THR A 199 7.38 12.34 -2.57
CA THR A 199 6.39 11.34 -2.18
C THR A 199 6.71 10.76 -0.80
N TRP A 200 5.84 9.92 -0.26
CA TRP A 200 6.10 9.19 0.99
C TRP A 200 7.38 8.35 0.98
N SER A 201 7.76 7.82 -0.17
CA SER A 201 9.02 7.07 -0.37
C SER A 201 10.21 7.95 -0.72
N GLY A 202 10.04 9.27 -0.75
CA GLY A 202 11.10 10.24 -0.98
C GLY A 202 11.42 10.52 -2.45
N VAL A 203 10.67 9.96 -3.39
CA VAL A 203 10.82 10.28 -4.82
C VAL A 203 10.28 11.69 -5.08
N VAL A 204 11.10 12.54 -5.68
CA VAL A 204 10.73 13.93 -6.01
C VAL A 204 9.96 13.96 -7.33
N GLN A 205 8.84 14.64 -7.35
CA GLN A 205 7.97 14.76 -8.52
C GLN A 205 7.55 16.22 -8.76
N PRO A 206 7.48 16.69 -10.03
CA PRO A 206 6.91 18.00 -10.35
C PRO A 206 5.39 17.97 -10.11
N ARG A 207 4.92 18.89 -9.28
CA ARG A 207 3.51 19.00 -8.88
C ARG A 207 3.02 20.42 -8.98
N PRO A 208 1.72 20.63 -9.28
CA PRO A 208 1.09 21.91 -9.00
C PRO A 208 1.25 22.27 -7.52
N ALA A 209 1.67 23.50 -7.20
CA ALA A 209 1.91 23.93 -5.82
C ALA A 209 0.68 23.76 -4.93
N VAL A 210 -0.52 23.91 -5.48
CA VAL A 210 -1.79 23.67 -4.77
C VAL A 210 -1.92 22.22 -4.29
N LEU A 211 -1.33 21.25 -4.99
CA LEU A 211 -1.33 19.83 -4.61
C LEU A 211 -0.15 19.45 -3.71
N SER A 212 0.77 20.35 -3.49
CA SER A 212 1.92 20.14 -2.59
C SER A 212 1.62 20.64 -1.18
N THR A 213 0.55 21.41 -1.02
CA THR A 213 0.05 21.84 0.28
C THR A 213 -1.09 20.90 0.67
N PRO A 214 -1.00 20.21 1.82
CA PRO A 214 -2.08 19.36 2.28
C PRO A 214 -3.38 20.14 2.42
N ASP A 215 -4.47 19.60 1.91
CA ASP A 215 -5.79 20.14 2.19
C ASP A 215 -6.35 19.60 3.50
N ALA A 216 -7.48 20.13 3.97
CA ALA A 216 -8.08 19.72 5.24
C ALA A 216 -8.51 18.24 5.28
N SER A 217 -8.68 17.60 4.12
CA SER A 217 -9.02 16.18 4.00
C SER A 217 -7.78 15.28 3.92
N GLU A 218 -6.59 15.84 3.70
CA GLU A 218 -5.36 15.07 3.58
C GLU A 218 -4.75 14.74 4.94
N ILE A 219 -4.33 13.50 5.10
CA ILE A 219 -3.58 13.05 6.26
C ILE A 219 -2.13 13.51 6.11
N SER A 220 -1.83 14.70 6.66
CA SER A 220 -0.49 15.31 6.64
C SER A 220 0.29 15.13 7.94
N PHE A 221 -0.36 14.56 8.97
CA PHE A 221 0.24 14.33 10.27
C PHE A 221 0.96 12.95 10.32
N PRO A 222 1.97 12.81 11.17
CA PRO A 222 2.64 11.54 11.35
C PRO A 222 1.73 10.53 12.04
N VAL A 223 1.75 9.29 11.57
CA VAL A 223 1.04 8.16 12.18
C VAL A 223 2.05 7.13 12.64
N ASP A 224 1.93 6.71 13.89
CA ASP A 224 2.76 5.65 14.48
C ASP A 224 2.01 4.32 14.54
N ALA A 225 2.70 3.24 14.85
CA ALA A 225 2.10 1.95 15.18
C ALA A 225 2.54 1.52 16.59
N VAL A 226 1.61 0.98 17.35
CA VAL A 226 1.87 0.45 18.70
C VAL A 226 1.47 -1.01 18.73
N TYR A 227 2.41 -1.86 19.06
CA TYR A 227 2.19 -3.29 19.32
C TYR A 227 2.30 -3.54 20.83
N MET A 228 1.38 -4.33 21.35
CA MET A 228 1.50 -4.91 22.70
C MET A 228 1.92 -6.36 22.53
N TRP A 229 3.08 -6.73 23.12
CA TRP A 229 3.64 -8.07 22.92
C TRP A 229 4.17 -8.65 24.20
N VAL A 230 4.10 -9.97 24.28
CA VAL A 230 4.60 -10.78 25.37
C VAL A 230 5.06 -12.14 24.84
N ASP A 231 6.04 -12.74 25.50
CA ASP A 231 6.49 -14.11 25.27
C ASP A 231 6.45 -14.89 26.60
N ASP A 232 5.57 -15.87 26.70
CA ASP A 232 5.41 -16.72 27.89
C ASP A 232 6.55 -17.75 28.04
N SER A 233 7.47 -17.84 27.11
CA SER A 233 8.67 -18.66 27.25
C SER A 233 9.69 -18.05 28.21
N ASP A 234 9.61 -16.74 28.48
CA ASP A 234 10.48 -16.02 29.42
C ASP A 234 10.15 -16.44 30.87
N PRO A 235 11.10 -17.09 31.60
CA PRO A 235 10.87 -17.54 32.96
C PRO A 235 10.66 -16.38 33.95
N PHE A 236 11.31 -15.22 33.74
CA PHE A 236 11.17 -14.08 34.62
C PHE A 236 9.79 -13.44 34.49
N TRP A 237 9.29 -13.34 33.27
CA TRP A 237 7.94 -12.87 33.04
C TRP A 237 6.90 -13.81 33.65
N ARG A 238 7.05 -15.13 33.48
CA ARG A 238 6.15 -16.12 34.11
C ARG A 238 6.11 -15.98 35.62
N GLN A 239 7.27 -15.84 36.25
CA GLN A 239 7.36 -15.66 37.69
C GLN A 239 6.61 -14.40 38.15
N ARG A 240 6.76 -13.27 37.45
CA ARG A 240 6.03 -12.03 37.78
C ARG A 240 4.52 -12.20 37.64
N ARG A 241 4.09 -12.92 36.61
CA ARG A 241 2.68 -13.20 36.39
C ARG A 241 2.10 -14.10 37.48
N GLU A 242 2.77 -15.16 37.84
CA GLU A 242 2.38 -16.07 38.94
C GLU A 242 2.24 -15.30 40.25
N GLN A 243 3.22 -14.52 40.62
CA GLN A 243 3.15 -13.68 41.83
C GLN A 243 2.00 -12.67 41.81
N ALA A 244 1.65 -12.13 40.63
CA ALA A 244 0.51 -11.22 40.52
C ALA A 244 -0.83 -11.95 40.67
N LEU A 245 -0.92 -13.17 40.15
CA LEU A 245 -2.09 -14.03 40.31
C LEU A 245 -2.30 -14.44 41.77
N ASP A 246 -1.23 -14.83 42.47
CA ASP A 246 -1.29 -15.16 43.90
C ASP A 246 -1.78 -13.98 44.73
N ARG A 247 -1.25 -12.78 44.47
CA ARG A 247 -1.70 -11.54 45.13
C ARG A 247 -3.18 -11.19 44.84
N ALA A 248 -3.64 -11.43 43.61
CA ALA A 248 -5.06 -11.24 43.27
C ALA A 248 -5.97 -12.21 44.01
N GLN A 249 -5.56 -13.47 44.14
CA GLN A 249 -6.27 -14.47 44.92
C GLN A 249 -6.32 -14.14 46.41
N GLU A 250 -5.20 -13.70 47.00
CA GLU A 250 -5.14 -13.23 48.38
C GLU A 250 -6.08 -12.10 48.68
N ARG A 251 -6.32 -11.21 47.67
CA ARG A 251 -7.30 -10.09 47.75
C ARG A 251 -8.74 -10.52 47.47
N GLY A 252 -8.99 -11.79 47.15
CA GLY A 252 -10.30 -12.29 46.79
C GLY A 252 -10.81 -11.80 45.43
N GLU A 253 -9.89 -11.36 44.55
CA GLU A 253 -10.23 -10.92 43.19
C GLU A 253 -10.53 -12.12 42.31
N SER A 254 -11.61 -12.06 41.52
CA SER A 254 -11.91 -13.12 40.55
C SER A 254 -11.19 -12.82 39.23
N VAL A 255 -10.39 -13.78 38.75
CA VAL A 255 -9.75 -13.69 37.43
C VAL A 255 -10.53 -14.55 36.47
N GLU A 256 -10.95 -13.98 35.34
CA GLU A 256 -11.67 -14.72 34.30
C GLU A 256 -10.80 -15.87 33.75
N ALA A 257 -11.39 -17.05 33.57
CA ALA A 257 -10.71 -18.23 33.03
C ALA A 257 -10.07 -17.97 31.65
N ALA A 258 -10.71 -17.13 30.82
CA ALA A 258 -10.19 -16.71 29.53
C ALA A 258 -8.87 -15.91 29.65
N ALA A 259 -8.69 -15.14 30.74
CA ALA A 259 -7.46 -14.40 31.00
C ALA A 259 -6.30 -15.29 31.45
N LEU A 260 -6.59 -16.51 31.88
CA LEU A 260 -5.61 -17.49 32.32
C LEU A 260 -5.10 -18.39 31.18
N ALA A 261 -5.75 -18.36 29.99
CA ALA A 261 -5.45 -19.25 28.89
C ALA A 261 -3.98 -19.03 28.39
N PRO A 262 -3.11 -20.06 28.40
CA PRO A 262 -1.71 -19.91 27.98
C PRO A 262 -1.55 -19.42 26.53
N ALA A 263 -2.51 -19.74 25.66
CA ALA A 263 -2.47 -19.35 24.25
C ALA A 263 -2.42 -17.83 24.03
N ARG A 264 -2.86 -17.03 25.01
CA ARG A 264 -2.85 -15.55 24.92
C ARG A 264 -1.48 -14.91 25.05
N TYR A 265 -0.53 -15.65 25.61
CA TYR A 265 0.78 -15.12 25.98
C TYR A 265 1.92 -15.79 25.21
N ARG A 266 1.58 -16.72 24.31
CA ARG A 266 2.56 -17.49 23.56
C ARG A 266 2.93 -16.77 22.26
N ASP A 267 4.21 -16.43 22.09
CA ASP A 267 4.76 -16.00 20.81
C ASP A 267 5.14 -17.21 19.96
N ARG A 268 4.66 -17.27 18.71
CA ARG A 268 5.03 -18.25 17.69
C ARG A 268 5.68 -17.60 16.48
N GLY A 269 6.12 -16.35 16.64
CA GLY A 269 6.70 -15.53 15.58
C GLY A 269 5.69 -14.67 14.82
N GLU A 270 4.46 -14.53 15.35
CA GLU A 270 3.41 -13.70 14.77
C GLU A 270 3.87 -12.25 14.67
N LEU A 271 4.43 -11.69 15.73
CA LEU A 271 4.96 -10.33 15.74
C LEU A 271 5.97 -10.09 14.61
N ARG A 272 6.90 -11.04 14.39
CA ARG A 272 7.91 -10.91 13.33
C ARG A 272 7.27 -10.87 11.94
N ALA A 273 6.24 -11.67 11.72
CA ALA A 273 5.49 -11.68 10.46
C ALA A 273 4.69 -10.39 10.29
N SER A 274 4.04 -9.91 11.36
CA SER A 274 3.26 -8.67 11.39
C SER A 274 4.13 -7.46 11.08
N LEU A 275 5.26 -7.28 11.75
CA LEU A 275 6.20 -6.18 11.50
C LEU A 275 6.71 -6.16 10.05
N ARG A 276 7.02 -7.33 9.47
CA ARG A 276 7.41 -7.44 8.06
C ARG A 276 6.28 -7.03 7.11
N SER A 277 5.05 -7.42 7.44
CA SER A 277 3.90 -7.04 6.63
C SER A 277 3.64 -5.53 6.71
N LEU A 278 3.81 -4.93 7.89
CA LEU A 278 3.66 -3.50 8.08
C LEU A 278 4.72 -2.72 7.29
N GLU A 279 5.98 -3.10 7.36
CA GLU A 279 7.03 -2.44 6.58
C GLU A 279 6.81 -2.55 5.07
N MET A 280 6.32 -3.70 4.61
CA MET A 280 6.05 -3.93 3.19
C MET A 280 4.84 -3.14 2.67
N TYR A 281 3.79 -3.03 3.47
CA TYR A 281 2.49 -2.57 3.01
C TYR A 281 2.04 -1.22 3.58
N ALA A 282 2.66 -0.74 4.66
CA ALA A 282 2.38 0.54 5.30
C ALA A 282 3.67 1.33 5.62
N PRO A 283 4.54 1.63 4.62
CA PRO A 283 5.83 2.30 4.84
C PRO A 283 5.67 3.75 5.36
N TRP A 284 4.47 4.32 5.25
CA TRP A 284 4.11 5.64 5.76
C TRP A 284 4.01 5.71 7.29
N ILE A 285 4.00 4.59 8.00
CA ILE A 285 4.11 4.59 9.46
C ILE A 285 5.46 5.19 9.86
N ARG A 286 5.44 6.24 10.69
CA ARG A 286 6.64 6.98 11.10
C ARG A 286 7.53 6.14 12.02
N GLN A 287 6.97 5.62 13.11
CA GLN A 287 7.66 4.88 14.16
C GLN A 287 6.82 3.71 14.64
N ILE A 288 7.46 2.63 15.00
CA ILE A 288 6.81 1.47 15.62
C ILE A 288 7.23 1.40 17.09
N TYR A 289 6.25 1.33 17.97
CA TYR A 289 6.45 1.15 19.40
C TYR A 289 6.05 -0.28 19.79
N LEU A 290 6.99 -1.02 20.37
CA LEU A 290 6.74 -2.36 20.89
C LEU A 290 6.64 -2.28 22.41
N VAL A 291 5.41 -2.33 22.91
CA VAL A 291 5.10 -2.24 24.34
C VAL A 291 5.18 -3.61 24.97
N THR A 292 5.91 -3.72 26.07
CA THR A 292 6.20 -5.00 26.74
C THR A 292 6.51 -4.82 28.23
N ASP A 293 6.43 -5.90 29.00
CA ASP A 293 6.85 -5.95 30.40
C ASP A 293 8.26 -6.54 30.51
N GLN A 294 9.27 -5.66 30.43
CA GLN A 294 10.68 -6.00 30.62
C GLN A 294 11.20 -7.10 29.67
N GLN A 295 10.57 -7.23 28.52
CA GLN A 295 10.95 -8.24 27.52
C GLN A 295 11.47 -7.57 26.25
N ARG A 296 12.20 -8.32 25.45
CA ARG A 296 12.64 -7.94 24.12
C ARG A 296 12.78 -9.17 23.25
N PRO A 297 12.19 -9.19 22.04
CA PRO A 297 12.41 -10.29 21.10
C PRO A 297 13.90 -10.42 20.75
N ALA A 298 14.47 -11.64 20.92
CA ALA A 298 15.88 -11.88 20.67
C ALA A 298 16.32 -11.61 19.22
N TRP A 299 15.37 -11.70 18.27
CA TRP A 299 15.61 -11.44 16.86
C TRP A 299 15.50 -9.97 16.46
N LEU A 300 15.07 -9.09 17.37
CA LEU A 300 14.87 -7.66 17.07
C LEU A 300 16.21 -6.93 17.13
N ASP A 301 16.64 -6.37 15.98
CA ASP A 301 17.83 -5.55 15.91
C ASP A 301 17.67 -4.23 16.71
N ALA A 302 18.61 -3.98 17.60
CA ALA A 302 18.65 -2.77 18.41
C ALA A 302 19.00 -1.52 17.61
N GLY A 303 19.70 -1.71 16.47
CA GLY A 303 20.29 -0.60 15.70
C GLY A 303 19.39 -0.02 14.63
N SER A 304 18.29 -0.68 14.28
CA SER A 304 17.45 -0.24 13.14
C SER A 304 16.74 1.09 13.36
N GLY A 305 16.56 1.53 14.61
CA GLY A 305 15.84 2.76 14.96
C GLY A 305 14.34 2.74 14.62
N ARG A 306 13.90 1.80 13.77
CA ARG A 306 12.53 1.70 13.26
C ARG A 306 11.55 1.19 14.31
N VAL A 307 11.97 0.26 15.18
CA VAL A 307 11.17 -0.28 16.27
C VAL A 307 11.75 0.16 17.60
N LYS A 308 10.97 0.89 18.38
CA LYS A 308 11.31 1.32 19.73
C LYS A 308 10.62 0.41 20.73
N VAL A 309 11.41 -0.32 21.52
CA VAL A 309 10.86 -1.13 22.64
C VAL A 309 10.59 -0.20 23.81
N VAL A 310 9.38 -0.29 24.38
CA VAL A 310 8.92 0.56 25.49
C VAL A 310 8.43 -0.33 26.61
N ASP A 311 9.03 -0.16 27.79
CA ASP A 311 8.61 -0.86 28.99
C ASP A 311 7.36 -0.21 29.60
N HIS A 312 6.49 -0.99 30.24
CA HIS A 312 5.30 -0.46 30.89
C HIS A 312 5.63 0.64 31.91
N ARG A 313 6.78 0.57 32.59
CA ARG A 313 7.23 1.56 33.58
C ARG A 313 7.54 2.93 32.97
N GLU A 314 7.76 3.02 31.66
CA GLU A 314 8.07 4.28 30.98
C GLU A 314 6.83 5.16 30.75
N PHE A 315 5.63 4.58 30.79
CA PHE A 315 4.41 5.32 30.45
C PHE A 315 3.21 5.12 31.38
N PHE A 316 3.25 4.16 32.31
CA PHE A 316 2.18 4.03 33.30
C PHE A 316 2.17 5.22 34.25
N ALA A 317 0.97 5.76 34.50
CA ALA A 317 0.79 6.89 35.43
C ALA A 317 1.09 6.47 36.87
N ASP A 318 0.68 5.26 37.20
CA ASP A 318 0.85 4.68 38.53
C ASP A 318 1.70 3.41 38.39
N VAL A 319 2.93 3.47 38.84
CA VAL A 319 3.87 2.34 38.81
C VAL A 319 3.50 1.24 39.80
N ASP A 320 2.72 1.55 40.84
CA ASP A 320 2.26 0.56 41.80
C ASP A 320 1.18 -0.36 41.21
N ALA A 321 0.58 0.03 40.09
CA ALA A 321 -0.32 -0.82 39.31
C ALA A 321 0.41 -1.89 38.46
N LEU A 322 1.74 -1.88 38.46
CA LEU A 322 2.56 -2.86 37.75
C LEU A 322 2.97 -4.04 38.63
N PRO A 323 3.18 -5.24 38.09
CA PRO A 323 3.01 -5.59 36.67
C PRO A 323 1.53 -5.70 36.26
N CYS A 324 1.21 -5.22 35.05
CA CYS A 324 -0.13 -5.28 34.48
C CYS A 324 -0.19 -6.28 33.34
N PHE A 325 -1.13 -7.26 33.41
CA PHE A 325 -1.35 -8.30 32.41
C PHE A 325 -2.68 -8.16 31.67
N ASN A 326 -3.32 -7.00 31.81
CA ASN A 326 -4.57 -6.68 31.15
C ASN A 326 -4.31 -5.72 29.97
N SER A 327 -4.44 -6.23 28.74
CA SER A 327 -4.20 -5.45 27.52
C SER A 327 -5.08 -4.20 27.42
N ARG A 328 -6.29 -4.20 27.95
CA ARG A 328 -7.15 -3.00 27.97
C ARG A 328 -6.63 -1.94 28.93
N ALA A 329 -6.14 -2.34 30.11
CA ALA A 329 -5.53 -1.42 31.05
C ALA A 329 -4.22 -0.85 30.47
N ILE A 330 -3.39 -1.67 29.84
CA ILE A 330 -2.19 -1.24 29.13
C ILE A 330 -2.58 -0.27 28.01
N GLY A 331 -3.57 -0.63 27.18
CA GLY A 331 -4.08 0.16 26.07
C GLY A 331 -4.57 1.55 26.51
N SER A 332 -5.17 1.67 27.70
CA SER A 332 -5.64 2.97 28.23
C SER A 332 -4.53 3.95 28.58
N GLN A 333 -3.28 3.47 28.72
CA GLN A 333 -2.10 4.28 29.08
C GLN A 333 -1.20 4.62 27.89
N LEU A 334 -1.41 4.01 26.71
CA LEU A 334 -0.51 4.14 25.55
C LEU A 334 -0.27 5.59 25.12
N HIS A 335 -1.27 6.47 25.24
CA HIS A 335 -1.16 7.90 24.93
C HIS A 335 -0.06 8.62 25.73
N ARG A 336 0.48 8.00 26.77
CA ARG A 336 1.54 8.53 27.62
C ARG A 336 2.94 8.11 27.16
N ILE A 337 3.06 7.28 26.13
CA ILE A 337 4.37 6.85 25.62
C ILE A 337 5.16 8.06 25.10
N PRO A 338 6.39 8.29 25.62
CA PRO A 338 7.18 9.45 25.21
C PRO A 338 7.51 9.44 23.72
N GLY A 339 7.11 10.50 23.00
CA GLY A 339 7.36 10.68 21.58
C GLY A 339 6.40 9.97 20.65
N LEU A 340 5.36 9.31 21.18
CA LEU A 340 4.26 8.78 20.39
C LEU A 340 3.52 9.92 19.67
N SER A 341 3.18 9.70 18.41
CA SER A 341 2.34 10.63 17.65
C SER A 341 0.93 10.72 18.25
N GLU A 342 0.27 11.85 18.05
CA GLU A 342 -1.14 12.04 18.44
C GLU A 342 -2.07 11.04 17.73
N HIS A 343 -1.68 10.65 16.51
CA HIS A 343 -2.37 9.63 15.73
C HIS A 343 -1.51 8.37 15.65
N TYR A 344 -2.09 7.24 16.03
CA TYR A 344 -1.39 5.95 15.99
C TYR A 344 -2.36 4.78 15.83
N LEU A 345 -1.89 3.72 15.20
CA LEU A 345 -2.60 2.45 15.08
C LEU A 345 -2.21 1.54 16.24
N ILE A 346 -3.19 0.95 16.91
CA ILE A 346 -2.97 -0.13 17.88
C ILE A 346 -3.14 -1.45 17.13
N LEU A 347 -2.10 -2.24 17.09
CA LEU A 347 -2.06 -3.51 16.38
C LEU A 347 -1.78 -4.65 17.37
N ASN A 348 -2.52 -5.75 17.21
CA ASN A 348 -2.11 -7.00 17.85
C ASN A 348 -0.95 -7.61 17.07
N ASP A 349 -0.15 -8.41 17.75
CA ASP A 349 1.02 -9.10 17.19
C ASP A 349 0.67 -10.11 16.09
N ASP A 350 -0.58 -10.59 16.03
CA ASP A 350 -1.11 -11.52 15.04
C ASP A 350 -1.84 -10.85 13.85
N VAL A 351 -1.87 -9.51 13.79
CA VAL A 351 -2.45 -8.77 12.66
C VAL A 351 -1.44 -8.63 11.53
N LEU A 352 -1.82 -9.05 10.33
CA LEU A 352 -0.97 -8.97 9.13
C LEU A 352 -1.65 -8.17 8.02
N PHE A 353 -0.91 -7.25 7.44
CA PHE A 353 -1.28 -6.61 6.19
C PHE A 353 -1.00 -7.57 5.03
N ASN A 354 -1.95 -7.74 4.11
CA ASN A 354 -1.80 -8.62 2.94
C ASN A 354 -1.78 -7.88 1.61
N LYS A 355 -1.94 -6.55 1.65
CA LYS A 355 -1.87 -5.63 0.50
C LYS A 355 -1.37 -4.27 0.96
N ALA A 356 -0.88 -3.46 0.01
CA ALA A 356 -0.53 -2.08 0.30
C ALA A 356 -1.76 -1.30 0.78
N VAL A 357 -1.57 -0.56 1.86
CA VAL A 357 -2.57 0.31 2.48
C VAL A 357 -2.05 1.74 2.54
N SER A 358 -2.96 2.68 2.49
CA SER A 358 -2.71 4.10 2.71
C SER A 358 -3.25 4.53 4.09
N PRO A 359 -2.88 5.70 4.61
CA PRO A 359 -3.49 6.24 5.82
C PRO A 359 -5.01 6.38 5.74
N TYR A 360 -5.59 6.47 4.54
CA TYR A 360 -7.04 6.59 4.32
C TYR A 360 -7.82 5.27 4.41
N ASP A 361 -7.14 4.15 4.61
CA ASP A 361 -7.80 2.86 4.80
C ASP A 361 -8.22 2.61 6.26
N PHE A 362 -7.93 3.58 7.17
CA PHE A 362 -8.18 3.49 8.62
C PHE A 362 -9.09 4.58 9.17
#